data_77412f90029bf855df3517a34f65e9c1
#
_entry.id   77412f90029bf855df3517a34f65e9c1
#
_cell.length_a   1.000
_cell.length_b   1.000
_cell.length_c   1.000
_cell.angle_alpha   90.00
_cell.angle_beta   90.00
_cell.angle_gamma   90.00
#
_symmetry.space_group_name_H-M   'P 1'
#
loop_
_entity.id
_entity.type
_entity.pdbx_description
1 polymer ?
#
loop_
_entity_poly.entity_id
_entity_poly.type
_entity_poly.pdbx_seq_one_letter_code
_entity_poly.pdbx_strand_id
1 'polypeptide(L)'
;PEYWETAERFLRNHLLASQFTNLDGLEVCAGNKVDPEWETTRDVARRSVGGFAGWSQPNDLFSKVMHDWDLYTCCSAQGVRGLFNAWTNAVTEEDDVIRVNLLINSKSKIATVRSWLPNCGRLEIIANKGGNVQIRIPSWLDQRALEIKVNGKSQEPSFLKPTFAEITDISAGSQILCLFPITENKAKESVLGT
;
A
#
# COMPACT_ATOMS: atom_id res chain seq x y z
N PRO A 1 7.88 13.94 0.70
CA PRO A 1 7.33 13.28 1.91
C PRO A 1 5.80 13.29 1.93
N GLU A 2 5.15 14.40 1.59
CA GLU A 2 3.69 14.54 1.52
C GLU A 2 3.05 13.52 0.56
N TYR A 3 3.74 13.21 -0.52
CA TYR A 3 3.25 12.27 -1.54
C TYR A 3 3.19 10.81 -1.07
N TRP A 4 3.99 10.40 -0.08
CA TRP A 4 3.98 9.02 0.40
C TRP A 4 2.67 8.63 1.07
N GLU A 5 2.08 9.54 1.85
CA GLU A 5 0.78 9.28 2.47
C GLU A 5 -0.33 9.21 1.41
N THR A 6 -0.32 10.12 0.46
CA THR A 6 -1.24 10.09 -0.67
C THR A 6 -1.06 8.81 -1.50
N ALA A 7 0.18 8.42 -1.79
CA ALA A 7 0.48 7.20 -2.52
C ALA A 7 -0.04 5.95 -1.77
N GLU A 8 0.16 5.86 -0.46
CA GLU A 8 -0.36 4.74 0.34
C GLU A 8 -1.88 4.73 0.39
N ARG A 9 -2.53 5.89 0.48
CA ARG A 9 -3.98 6.01 0.43
C ARG A 9 -4.55 5.50 -0.89
N PHE A 10 -3.97 5.92 -2.02
CA PHE A 10 -4.37 5.43 -3.33
C PHE A 10 -4.07 3.93 -3.50
N LEU A 11 -2.93 3.47 -3.03
CA LEU A 11 -2.57 2.06 -3.06
C LEU A 11 -3.63 1.21 -2.35
N ARG A 12 -3.98 1.56 -1.12
CA ARG A 12 -4.91 0.78 -0.28
C ARG A 12 -6.36 0.88 -0.73
N ASN A 13 -6.82 2.10 -1.04
CA ASN A 13 -8.24 2.38 -1.19
C ASN A 13 -8.70 2.44 -2.65
N HIS A 14 -7.78 2.37 -3.60
CA HIS A 14 -8.12 2.39 -5.01
C HIS A 14 -7.41 1.27 -5.78
N LEU A 15 -6.09 1.29 -5.84
CA LEU A 15 -5.35 0.34 -6.67
C LEU A 15 -5.62 -1.11 -6.27
N LEU A 16 -5.48 -1.46 -4.98
CA LEU A 16 -5.76 -2.82 -4.51
C LEU A 16 -7.24 -3.20 -4.62
N ALA A 17 -8.14 -2.25 -4.39
CA ALA A 17 -9.58 -2.47 -4.52
C ALA A 17 -10.03 -2.66 -5.97
N SER A 18 -9.28 -2.16 -6.95
CA SER A 18 -9.57 -2.32 -8.38
C SER A 18 -9.03 -3.61 -9.00
N GLN A 19 -8.35 -4.45 -8.21
CA GLN A 19 -7.81 -5.72 -8.70
C GLN A 19 -8.85 -6.84 -8.63
N PHE A 20 -9.01 -7.58 -9.72
CA PHE A 20 -9.79 -8.81 -9.73
C PHE A 20 -9.02 -9.93 -9.03
N THR A 21 -9.38 -10.24 -7.79
CA THR A 21 -8.66 -11.22 -6.96
C THR A 21 -9.26 -12.64 -7.02
N ASN A 22 -10.48 -12.77 -7.55
CA ASN A 22 -11.21 -14.03 -7.70
C ASN A 22 -12.09 -14.02 -8.96
N LEU A 23 -12.86 -15.07 -9.17
CA LEU A 23 -13.78 -15.20 -10.30
C LEU A 23 -15.16 -14.57 -10.05
N ASP A 24 -15.44 -14.14 -8.81
CA ASP A 24 -16.76 -13.62 -8.47
C ASP A 24 -17.12 -12.41 -9.35
N GLY A 25 -18.21 -12.51 -10.06
CA GLY A 25 -18.66 -11.50 -11.00
C GLY A 25 -17.98 -11.52 -12.38
N LEU A 26 -16.75 -11.97 -12.53
CA LEU A 26 -16.06 -12.03 -13.82
C LEU A 26 -16.72 -13.01 -14.81
N GLU A 27 -17.23 -14.12 -14.33
CA GLU A 27 -17.91 -15.11 -15.19
C GLU A 27 -19.19 -14.55 -15.81
N VAL A 28 -19.89 -13.68 -15.07
CA VAL A 28 -21.10 -13.02 -15.56
C VAL A 28 -20.75 -12.03 -16.67
N CYS A 29 -19.65 -11.29 -16.51
CA CYS A 29 -19.21 -10.28 -17.47
C CYS A 29 -18.56 -10.88 -18.71
N ALA A 30 -17.83 -11.98 -18.57
CA ALA A 30 -17.10 -12.61 -19.67
C ALA A 30 -18.01 -13.18 -20.76
N GLY A 31 -19.28 -13.42 -20.45
CA GLY A 31 -20.26 -14.03 -21.37
C GLY A 31 -19.85 -15.43 -21.85
N ASN A 32 -20.80 -16.20 -22.30
CA ASN A 32 -20.57 -17.56 -22.84
C ASN A 32 -20.33 -17.56 -24.36
N LYS A 33 -20.01 -16.44 -24.97
CA LYS A 33 -19.74 -16.37 -26.41
C LYS A 33 -18.32 -16.84 -26.68
N VAL A 34 -18.20 -18.07 -27.09
CA VAL A 34 -16.97 -18.61 -27.68
C VAL A 34 -16.97 -18.23 -29.15
N ASP A 35 -16.07 -17.33 -29.54
CA ASP A 35 -15.79 -17.10 -30.95
C ASP A 35 -14.75 -18.13 -31.40
N PRO A 36 -15.12 -19.09 -32.28
CA PRO A 36 -14.24 -20.18 -32.70
C PRO A 36 -13.04 -19.69 -33.52
N GLU A 37 -13.08 -18.48 -34.08
CA GLU A 37 -11.96 -17.90 -34.83
C GLU A 37 -10.89 -17.29 -33.91
N TRP A 38 -11.25 -16.98 -32.67
CA TRP A 38 -10.34 -16.29 -31.71
C TRP A 38 -10.15 -17.15 -30.46
N GLU A 39 -9.09 -17.91 -30.42
CA GLU A 39 -8.72 -18.69 -29.21
C GLU A 39 -8.57 -17.83 -27.94
N THR A 40 -8.42 -16.51 -28.11
CA THR A 40 -8.30 -15.52 -27.04
C THR A 40 -9.57 -15.41 -26.18
N THR A 41 -10.72 -15.91 -26.65
CA THR A 41 -11.99 -15.92 -25.88
C THR A 41 -12.12 -17.07 -24.91
N ARG A 42 -11.20 -18.07 -24.97
CA ARG A 42 -11.25 -19.22 -24.06
C ARG A 42 -10.82 -18.83 -22.64
N ASP A 43 -11.59 -19.21 -21.64
CA ASP A 43 -11.32 -19.00 -20.21
C ASP A 43 -10.99 -17.54 -19.84
N VAL A 44 -11.64 -16.58 -20.48
CA VAL A 44 -11.36 -15.15 -20.31
C VAL A 44 -11.48 -14.73 -18.86
N ALA A 45 -12.55 -15.13 -18.15
CA ALA A 45 -12.73 -14.80 -16.75
C ALA A 45 -11.54 -15.26 -15.88
N ARG A 46 -11.16 -16.54 -16.02
CA ARG A 46 -10.02 -17.09 -15.27
C ARG A 46 -8.70 -16.40 -15.60
N ARG A 47 -8.48 -16.07 -16.85
CA ARG A 47 -7.27 -15.37 -17.32
C ARG A 47 -7.24 -13.90 -16.89
N SER A 48 -8.37 -13.32 -16.52
CA SER A 48 -8.53 -11.95 -16.07
C SER A 48 -8.23 -11.77 -14.57
N VAL A 49 -8.19 -12.86 -13.81
CA VAL A 49 -7.81 -12.80 -12.39
C VAL A 49 -6.39 -12.25 -12.27
N GLY A 50 -6.22 -11.25 -11.39
CA GLY A 50 -4.99 -10.48 -11.24
C GLY A 50 -4.95 -9.20 -12.08
N GLY A 51 -5.84 -9.05 -13.05
CA GLY A 51 -6.02 -7.80 -13.81
C GLY A 51 -6.67 -6.71 -12.97
N PHE A 52 -6.73 -5.50 -13.53
CA PHE A 52 -7.27 -4.33 -12.85
C PHE A 52 -8.44 -3.76 -13.62
N ALA A 53 -9.51 -3.42 -12.89
CA ALA A 53 -10.65 -2.73 -13.45
C ALA A 53 -10.26 -1.34 -13.97
N GLY A 54 -10.76 -1.00 -15.16
CA GLY A 54 -10.59 0.33 -15.73
C GLY A 54 -11.60 1.31 -15.16
N TRP A 55 -11.17 2.54 -14.87
CA TRP A 55 -12.04 3.64 -14.42
C TRP A 55 -12.83 3.35 -13.13
N SER A 56 -12.33 2.41 -12.31
CA SER A 56 -12.97 2.02 -11.06
C SER A 56 -13.09 3.19 -10.08
N GLN A 57 -14.04 3.09 -9.17
CA GLN A 57 -14.18 4.01 -8.04
C GLN A 57 -13.26 3.61 -6.89
N PRO A 58 -12.90 4.51 -5.97
CA PRO A 58 -12.21 4.13 -4.75
C PRO A 58 -13.01 3.07 -3.97
N ASN A 59 -12.31 2.02 -3.53
CA ASN A 59 -12.89 0.87 -2.83
C ASN A 59 -13.96 0.08 -3.61
N ASP A 60 -13.96 0.21 -4.93
CA ASP A 60 -14.93 -0.47 -5.79
C ASP A 60 -14.28 -0.87 -7.13
N LEU A 61 -14.86 -1.88 -7.76
CA LEU A 61 -14.52 -2.29 -9.13
C LEU A 61 -15.35 -1.55 -10.18
N PHE A 62 -16.48 -0.98 -9.78
CA PHE A 62 -17.43 -0.35 -10.68
C PHE A 62 -16.94 0.99 -11.23
N SER A 63 -17.15 1.22 -12.53
CA SER A 63 -16.92 2.50 -13.18
C SER A 63 -18.21 3.29 -13.35
N LYS A 64 -18.29 4.44 -12.66
CA LYS A 64 -19.41 5.36 -12.82
C LYS A 64 -19.48 6.00 -14.22
N VAL A 65 -18.34 6.15 -14.86
CA VAL A 65 -18.21 6.77 -16.19
C VAL A 65 -18.67 5.81 -17.29
N MET A 66 -18.29 4.55 -17.16
CA MET A 66 -18.58 3.52 -18.16
C MET A 66 -19.87 2.75 -17.85
N HIS A 67 -20.45 2.98 -16.66
CA HIS A 67 -21.63 2.26 -16.14
C HIS A 67 -21.45 0.73 -16.10
N ASP A 68 -20.22 0.27 -16.01
CA ASP A 68 -19.87 -1.14 -15.99
C ASP A 68 -18.50 -1.38 -15.34
N TRP A 69 -18.11 -2.63 -15.20
CA TRP A 69 -16.75 -3.04 -14.84
C TRP A 69 -16.07 -3.61 -16.06
N ASP A 70 -15.02 -2.94 -16.43
CA ASP A 70 -14.24 -3.31 -17.59
C ASP A 70 -12.79 -3.62 -17.22
N LEU A 71 -12.29 -4.68 -17.84
CA LEU A 71 -10.88 -5.02 -17.78
C LEU A 71 -10.16 -4.41 -18.98
N TYR A 72 -9.51 -3.28 -18.74
CA TYR A 72 -8.70 -2.65 -19.79
C TYR A 72 -7.24 -3.11 -19.71
N THR A 73 -6.65 -3.38 -20.87
CA THR A 73 -5.25 -3.77 -20.99
C THR A 73 -4.31 -2.72 -20.39
N CYS A 74 -4.58 -1.43 -20.68
CA CYS A 74 -3.80 -0.33 -20.13
C CYS A 74 -3.88 -0.25 -18.61
N CYS A 75 -5.07 -0.45 -18.03
CA CYS A 75 -5.27 -0.39 -16.58
C CYS A 75 -4.59 -1.58 -15.88
N SER A 76 -4.70 -2.78 -16.45
CA SER A 76 -4.02 -3.96 -15.93
C SER A 76 -2.51 -3.79 -15.93
N ALA A 77 -1.92 -3.29 -17.01
CA ALA A 77 -0.48 -3.04 -17.09
C ALA A 77 -0.02 -1.96 -16.11
N GLN A 78 -0.76 -0.84 -16.01
CA GLN A 78 -0.42 0.25 -15.09
C GLN A 78 -0.68 -0.14 -13.62
N GLY A 79 -1.70 -0.95 -13.34
CA GLY A 79 -1.97 -1.47 -12.01
C GLY A 79 -0.80 -2.30 -11.48
N VAL A 80 -0.31 -3.25 -12.26
CA VAL A 80 0.89 -4.04 -11.92
C VAL A 80 2.10 -3.14 -11.72
N ARG A 81 2.32 -2.15 -12.60
CA ARG A 81 3.40 -1.18 -12.46
C ARG A 81 3.26 -0.35 -11.19
N GLY A 82 2.04 0.06 -10.84
CA GLY A 82 1.75 0.78 -9.61
C GLY A 82 2.10 -0.04 -8.36
N LEU A 83 1.72 -1.33 -8.33
CA LEU A 83 2.10 -2.25 -7.24
C LEU A 83 3.62 -2.43 -7.15
N PHE A 84 4.29 -2.63 -8.28
CA PHE A 84 5.74 -2.76 -8.33
C PHE A 84 6.44 -1.51 -7.80
N ASN A 85 6.00 -0.33 -8.22
CA ASN A 85 6.54 0.94 -7.74
C ASN A 85 6.31 1.13 -6.23
N ALA A 86 5.13 0.80 -5.73
CA ALA A 86 4.85 0.85 -4.30
C ALA A 86 5.75 -0.11 -3.51
N TRP A 87 5.90 -1.34 -3.99
CA TRP A 87 6.74 -2.36 -3.36
C TRP A 87 8.22 -1.97 -3.34
N THR A 88 8.77 -1.51 -4.46
CA THR A 88 10.19 -1.15 -4.58
C THR A 88 10.56 0.10 -3.78
N ASN A 89 9.60 0.99 -3.55
CA ASN A 89 9.81 2.24 -2.81
C ASN A 89 9.23 2.20 -1.38
N ALA A 90 8.68 1.07 -0.93
CA ALA A 90 8.17 0.94 0.44
C ALA A 90 9.26 1.18 1.48
N VAL A 91 10.48 0.70 1.20
CA VAL A 91 11.68 0.95 1.99
C VAL A 91 12.80 1.33 1.05
N THR A 92 13.39 2.50 1.29
CA THR A 92 14.53 3.02 0.52
C THR A 92 15.71 3.27 1.44
N GLU A 93 16.90 3.38 0.86
CA GLU A 93 18.14 3.75 1.54
C GLU A 93 18.84 4.85 0.75
N GLU A 94 19.24 5.89 1.43
CA GLU A 94 20.00 7.00 0.88
C GLU A 94 20.89 7.56 1.98
N ASP A 95 22.19 7.73 1.70
CA ASP A 95 23.18 8.29 2.65
C ASP A 95 23.18 7.58 4.02
N ASP A 96 23.19 6.25 4.03
CA ASP A 96 23.11 5.40 5.24
C ASP A 96 21.84 5.62 6.09
N VAL A 97 20.81 6.22 5.52
CA VAL A 97 19.49 6.38 6.14
C VAL A 97 18.50 5.42 5.52
N ILE A 98 17.99 4.53 6.35
CA ILE A 98 16.88 3.62 5.97
C ILE A 98 15.57 4.38 6.13
N ARG A 99 14.81 4.54 5.06
CA ARG A 99 13.49 5.20 5.10
C ARG A 99 12.37 4.20 4.87
N VAL A 100 11.47 4.08 5.83
CA VAL A 100 10.21 3.35 5.70
C VAL A 100 9.15 4.35 5.21
N ASN A 101 8.93 4.36 3.89
CA ASN A 101 8.06 5.33 3.21
C ASN A 101 6.59 4.91 3.24
N LEU A 102 6.32 3.61 3.06
CA LEU A 102 4.97 3.05 3.09
C LEU A 102 4.85 2.07 4.25
N LEU A 103 3.77 2.16 5.01
CA LEU A 103 3.53 1.31 6.19
C LEU A 103 2.87 -0.02 5.78
N ILE A 104 3.46 -0.70 4.83
CA ILE A 104 3.00 -1.96 4.27
C ILE A 104 4.01 -3.08 4.54
N ASN A 105 3.57 -4.33 4.40
CA ASN A 105 4.48 -5.47 4.47
C ASN A 105 5.51 -5.39 3.34
N SER A 106 6.77 -5.41 3.70
CA SER A 106 7.87 -5.34 2.74
C SER A 106 9.06 -6.17 3.23
N LYS A 107 9.74 -6.82 2.30
CA LYS A 107 10.99 -7.54 2.58
C LYS A 107 12.00 -7.19 1.51
N SER A 108 13.08 -6.58 1.92
CA SER A 108 14.18 -6.17 1.04
C SER A 108 15.54 -6.50 1.65
N LYS A 109 16.62 -6.20 0.93
CA LYS A 109 17.99 -6.28 1.47
C LYS A 109 18.26 -5.20 2.53
N ILE A 110 17.47 -4.14 2.56
CA ILE A 110 17.63 -2.99 3.44
C ILE A 110 16.96 -3.24 4.79
N ALA A 111 15.68 -3.62 4.75
CA ALA A 111 14.90 -3.93 5.94
C ALA A 111 13.74 -4.87 5.62
N THR A 112 13.22 -5.51 6.67
CA THR A 112 11.96 -6.25 6.63
C THR A 112 10.95 -5.48 7.48
N VAL A 113 9.81 -5.13 6.89
CA VAL A 113 8.70 -4.42 7.55
C VAL A 113 7.50 -5.33 7.61
N ARG A 114 6.91 -5.46 8.80
CA ARG A 114 5.63 -6.11 9.05
C ARG A 114 4.66 -5.08 9.59
N SER A 115 3.55 -4.91 8.92
CA SER A 115 2.49 -3.95 9.27
C SER A 115 1.21 -4.69 9.57
N TRP A 116 0.54 -4.31 10.65
CA TRP A 116 -0.80 -4.78 11.00
C TRP A 116 -1.89 -3.78 10.65
N LEU A 117 -1.51 -2.67 10.00
CA LEU A 117 -2.50 -1.73 9.47
C LEU A 117 -3.38 -2.39 8.40
N PRO A 118 -4.66 -2.09 8.34
CA PRO A 118 -5.40 -1.12 9.15
C PRO A 118 -5.98 -1.66 10.47
N ASN A 119 -5.80 -2.93 10.79
CA ASN A 119 -6.49 -3.58 11.92
C ASN A 119 -5.90 -3.24 13.29
N CYS A 120 -4.60 -2.95 13.33
CA CYS A 120 -3.89 -2.65 14.57
C CYS A 120 -2.74 -1.67 14.28
N GLY A 121 -2.56 -0.68 15.13
CA GLY A 121 -1.45 0.28 15.07
C GLY A 121 -0.13 -0.33 15.54
N ARG A 122 0.34 -1.30 14.79
CA ARG A 122 1.59 -2.00 15.04
C ARG A 122 2.42 -2.11 13.78
N LEU A 123 3.69 -1.75 13.89
CA LEU A 123 4.69 -1.90 12.84
C LEU A 123 5.95 -2.53 13.45
N GLU A 124 6.44 -3.59 12.85
CA GLU A 124 7.73 -4.19 13.19
C GLU A 124 8.69 -4.01 12.03
N ILE A 125 9.90 -3.55 12.33
CA ILE A 125 10.96 -3.35 11.36
C ILE A 125 12.19 -4.10 11.84
N ILE A 126 12.75 -4.92 10.97
CA ILE A 126 14.08 -5.53 11.17
C ILE A 126 15.02 -4.79 10.24
N ALA A 127 15.96 -4.02 10.78
CA ALA A 127 16.98 -3.35 10.00
C ALA A 127 18.03 -4.37 9.55
N ASN A 128 18.12 -4.65 8.26
CA ASN A 128 19.12 -5.59 7.73
C ASN A 128 20.50 -4.94 7.56
N LYS A 129 20.57 -3.62 7.69
CA LYS A 129 21.79 -2.80 7.69
C LYS A 129 21.80 -1.90 8.91
N GLY A 130 23.00 -1.44 9.29
CA GLY A 130 23.15 -0.37 10.30
C GLY A 130 22.90 1.02 9.68
N GLY A 131 22.68 2.00 10.52
CA GLY A 131 22.46 3.40 10.13
C GLY A 131 21.31 4.05 10.88
N ASN A 132 20.85 5.18 10.40
CA ASN A 132 19.65 5.82 10.92
C ASN A 132 18.41 5.26 10.26
N VAL A 133 17.32 5.14 11.01
CA VAL A 133 16.04 4.67 10.49
C VAL A 133 15.00 5.78 10.61
N GLN A 134 14.44 6.17 9.49
CA GLN A 134 13.35 7.13 9.39
C GLN A 134 12.06 6.39 9.05
N ILE A 135 11.05 6.55 9.88
CA ILE A 135 9.74 5.91 9.73
C ILE A 135 8.71 6.99 9.47
N ARG A 136 7.99 6.87 8.37
CA ARG A 136 6.94 7.82 8.05
C ARG A 136 5.81 7.74 9.09
N ILE A 137 5.43 8.90 9.59
CA ILE A 137 4.31 9.05 10.53
C ILE A 137 3.10 9.58 9.76
N PRO A 138 1.98 8.85 9.73
CA PRO A 138 0.75 9.31 9.09
C PRO A 138 0.23 10.60 9.72
N SER A 139 -0.37 11.47 8.92
CA SER A 139 -0.89 12.77 9.39
C SER A 139 -2.01 12.65 10.43
N TRP A 140 -2.72 11.52 10.43
CA TRP A 140 -3.78 11.24 11.40
C TRP A 140 -3.28 10.74 12.76
N LEU A 141 -1.98 10.41 12.89
CA LEU A 141 -1.39 9.92 14.13
C LEU A 141 -0.87 11.09 14.97
N ASP A 142 -1.33 11.20 16.21
CA ASP A 142 -0.70 12.05 17.20
C ASP A 142 0.69 11.49 17.55
N GLN A 143 1.74 12.25 17.26
CA GLN A 143 3.12 11.84 17.50
C GLN A 143 3.39 11.50 18.97
N ARG A 144 2.66 12.12 19.91
CA ARG A 144 2.78 11.85 21.36
C ARG A 144 2.25 10.48 21.75
N ALA A 145 1.41 9.88 20.92
CA ALA A 145 0.85 8.55 21.14
C ALA A 145 1.67 7.42 20.47
N LEU A 146 2.80 7.77 19.83
CA LEU A 146 3.70 6.82 19.21
C LEU A 146 4.70 6.30 20.23
N GLU A 147 4.67 5.00 20.48
CA GLU A 147 5.68 4.30 21.25
C GLU A 147 6.65 3.58 20.32
N ILE A 148 7.95 3.78 20.53
CA ILE A 148 9.00 3.06 19.80
C ILE A 148 9.86 2.26 20.78
N LYS A 149 10.13 1.01 20.42
CA LYS A 149 11.07 0.15 21.13
C LYS A 149 12.11 -0.38 20.16
N VAL A 150 13.38 -0.30 20.54
CA VAL A 150 14.50 -0.89 19.81
C VAL A 150 15.08 -2.02 20.66
N ASN A 151 15.07 -3.23 20.10
CA ASN A 151 15.52 -4.44 20.81
C ASN A 151 14.84 -4.60 22.21
N GLY A 152 13.53 -4.27 22.27
CA GLY A 152 12.71 -4.34 23.47
C GLY A 152 12.86 -3.16 24.45
N LYS A 153 13.79 -2.22 24.22
CA LYS A 153 13.99 -1.03 25.06
C LYS A 153 13.28 0.17 24.45
N SER A 154 12.56 0.93 25.28
CA SER A 154 11.93 2.18 24.84
C SER A 154 12.97 3.18 24.34
N GLN A 155 12.70 3.83 23.24
CA GLN A 155 13.53 4.84 22.65
C GLN A 155 12.66 6.00 22.17
N GLU A 156 13.04 7.22 22.54
CA GLU A 156 12.38 8.43 22.09
C GLU A 156 12.92 8.78 20.67
N PRO A 157 12.04 8.90 19.68
CA PRO A 157 12.46 9.33 18.35
C PRO A 157 12.61 10.84 18.28
N SER A 158 13.46 11.31 17.39
CA SER A 158 13.39 12.69 16.92
C SER A 158 12.40 12.81 15.77
N PHE A 159 11.62 13.89 15.74
CA PHE A 159 10.65 14.10 14.67
C PHE A 159 11.19 15.08 13.63
N LEU A 160 11.37 14.57 12.43
CA LEU A 160 11.78 15.35 11.27
C LEU A 160 10.55 15.86 10.53
N LYS A 161 10.62 17.13 10.12
CA LYS A 161 9.57 17.68 9.24
C LYS A 161 9.76 17.19 7.79
N PRO A 162 8.70 16.87 7.08
CA PRO A 162 7.31 17.05 7.51
C PRO A 162 6.72 15.89 8.32
N THR A 163 7.19 14.64 8.29
CA THR A 163 6.46 13.54 8.95
C THR A 163 7.27 12.25 9.07
N PHE A 164 8.49 12.32 9.58
CA PHE A 164 9.26 11.12 9.90
C PHE A 164 9.69 11.12 11.37
N ALA A 165 9.57 9.95 12.01
CA ALA A 165 10.26 9.66 13.26
C ALA A 165 11.63 9.08 12.90
N GLU A 166 12.68 9.65 13.42
CA GLU A 166 14.04 9.18 13.23
C GLU A 166 14.58 8.52 14.47
N ILE A 167 15.23 7.40 14.27
CA ILE A 167 15.94 6.63 15.29
C ILE A 167 17.38 6.49 14.80
N THR A 168 18.32 6.98 15.58
CA THR A 168 19.75 6.99 15.24
C THR A 168 20.48 5.76 15.76
N ASP A 169 21.64 5.48 15.18
CA ASP A 169 22.61 4.48 15.66
C ASP A 169 22.05 3.06 15.72
N ILE A 170 21.22 2.70 14.75
CA ILE A 170 20.66 1.35 14.63
C ILE A 170 21.72 0.39 14.05
N SER A 171 21.95 -0.72 14.75
CA SER A 171 22.82 -1.80 14.25
C SER A 171 22.05 -2.73 13.31
N ALA A 172 22.77 -3.36 12.39
CA ALA A 172 22.19 -4.43 11.56
C ALA A 172 21.63 -5.55 12.44
N GLY A 173 20.45 -6.05 12.10
CA GLY A 173 19.70 -7.06 12.86
C GLY A 173 18.82 -6.47 13.97
N SER A 174 18.86 -5.18 14.26
CA SER A 174 18.02 -4.56 15.27
C SER A 174 16.54 -4.67 14.89
N GLN A 175 15.73 -4.92 15.94
CA GLN A 175 14.27 -4.97 15.85
C GLN A 175 13.68 -3.68 16.39
N ILE A 176 12.91 -3.00 15.55
CA ILE A 176 12.20 -1.77 15.92
C ILE A 176 10.71 -2.11 15.93
N LEU A 177 10.06 -1.82 17.06
CA LEU A 177 8.62 -1.98 17.25
C LEU A 177 8.01 -0.61 17.43
N CYS A 178 7.06 -0.25 16.56
CA CYS A 178 6.24 0.94 16.68
C CYS A 178 4.83 0.54 17.07
N LEU A 179 4.29 1.16 18.12
CA LEU A 179 2.92 0.97 18.61
C LEU A 179 2.22 2.33 18.66
N PHE A 180 0.99 2.38 18.18
CA PHE A 180 0.18 3.59 18.17
C PHE A 180 -1.31 3.26 18.11
N PRO A 181 -2.19 4.12 18.63
CA PRO A 181 -3.63 3.92 18.52
C PRO A 181 -4.11 4.13 17.08
N ILE A 182 -5.12 3.37 16.69
CA ILE A 182 -5.90 3.65 15.48
C ILE A 182 -7.20 4.31 15.93
N THR A 183 -7.44 5.51 15.41
CA THR A 183 -8.68 6.26 15.68
C THR A 183 -9.52 6.31 14.41
N GLU A 184 -10.81 6.03 14.55
CA GLU A 184 -11.76 6.26 13.46
C GLU A 184 -12.11 7.74 13.40
N ASN A 185 -11.89 8.34 12.23
CA ASN A 185 -12.36 9.69 11.93
C ASN A 185 -13.37 9.62 10.77
N LYS A 186 -14.55 10.18 10.97
CA LYS A 186 -15.54 10.34 9.91
C LYS A 186 -15.34 11.70 9.26
N ALA A 187 -14.92 11.69 8.00
CA ALA A 187 -14.86 12.88 7.17
C ALA A 187 -15.95 12.82 6.09
N LYS A 188 -16.57 13.95 5.80
CA LYS A 188 -17.45 14.08 4.64
C LYS A 188 -16.64 14.76 3.55
N GLU A 189 -16.32 14.00 2.51
CA GLU A 189 -15.63 14.52 1.34
C GLU A 189 -16.61 14.61 0.16
N SER A 190 -16.53 15.70 -0.59
CA SER A 190 -17.25 15.83 -1.86
C SER A 190 -16.34 15.35 -2.99
N VAL A 191 -16.77 14.33 -3.70
CA VAL A 191 -16.06 13.80 -4.85
C VAL A 191 -16.78 14.24 -6.12
N LEU A 192 -16.08 14.93 -7.02
CA LEU A 192 -16.60 15.38 -8.32
C LEU A 192 -17.80 16.35 -8.24
N GLY A 193 -17.85 17.21 -7.24
CA GLY A 193 -18.81 18.33 -7.23
C GLY A 193 -20.28 17.94 -7.06
N THR A 194 -20.57 16.79 -6.45
CA THR A 194 -21.92 16.40 -6.04
C THR A 194 -22.16 16.67 -4.56
#